data_da0ca500055a24142c76b019b32d1b87
#
_entry.id   da0ca500055a24142c76b019b32d1b87
#
_cell.length_a   1.000
_cell.length_b   1.000
_cell.length_c   1.000
_cell.angle_alpha   90.00
_cell.angle_beta   90.00
_cell.angle_gamma   90.00
#
_symmetry.space_group_name_H-M   'P 1'
#
loop_
_entity.id
_entity.type
_entity.pdbx_description
1 polymer ?
#
loop_
_entity_poly.entity_id
_entity_poly.type
_entity_poly.pdbx_seq_one_letter_code
_entity_poly.pdbx_strand_id
1 'polypeptide(L)'
;MSKAKRQEEVVEGPAVVMGDHVRDRVLSSRAGAKAGWSRLTVYEKAFRLGQLKCKEASDARAEEARALDRFAAARAFDEGWQICNASFPGGRVWDEVGGGGGVPGAFVDHQRDAKDFWRRVEQAMGARDWMIVRRVCGENCTVAETVQAISPGYKFSTLARFREALDALIEGLARARRR
;
A
#
# COMPACT_ATOMS: atom_id res chain seq x y z
N MET A 1 32.02 -4.78 37.04
CA MET A 1 30.67 -5.23 36.75
C MET A 1 30.31 -4.78 35.33
N SER A 2 30.40 -5.71 34.39
CA SER A 2 30.23 -5.44 32.96
C SER A 2 28.75 -5.53 32.60
N LYS A 3 28.15 -4.42 32.08
CA LYS A 3 26.79 -4.43 31.58
C LYS A 3 26.80 -5.12 30.20
N ALA A 4 26.27 -6.34 30.13
CA ALA A 4 26.01 -7.03 28.90
C ALA A 4 25.01 -6.22 28.06
N LYS A 5 25.43 -5.74 26.89
CA LYS A 5 24.56 -5.19 25.86
C LYS A 5 23.70 -6.33 25.32
N ARG A 6 22.40 -6.30 25.65
CA ARG A 6 21.39 -7.11 24.96
C ARG A 6 21.41 -6.67 23.48
N GLN A 7 21.89 -7.54 22.63
CA GLN A 7 21.62 -7.45 21.19
C GLN A 7 20.13 -7.78 21.03
N GLU A 8 19.32 -6.78 20.67
CA GLU A 8 17.95 -7.02 20.22
C GLU A 8 18.04 -7.74 18.87
N GLU A 9 17.66 -9.00 18.91
CA GLU A 9 17.52 -9.87 17.75
C GLU A 9 16.43 -9.25 16.84
N VAL A 10 16.83 -8.78 15.66
CA VAL A 10 15.90 -8.30 14.63
C VAL A 10 15.15 -9.53 14.14
N VAL A 11 13.91 -9.70 14.57
CA VAL A 11 13.03 -10.75 14.05
C VAL A 11 12.79 -10.47 12.57
N GLU A 12 13.52 -11.19 11.73
CA GLU A 12 13.29 -11.21 10.30
C GLU A 12 11.89 -11.82 10.05
N GLY A 13 10.92 -10.96 9.74
CA GLY A 13 9.66 -11.41 9.18
C GLY A 13 9.91 -12.12 7.84
N PRO A 14 8.94 -12.90 7.31
CA PRO A 14 9.15 -13.74 6.14
C PRO A 14 9.73 -12.94 4.97
N ALA A 15 11.02 -13.16 4.70
CA ALA A 15 11.86 -12.41 3.77
C ALA A 15 11.39 -12.49 2.30
N VAL A 16 10.47 -13.42 2.02
CA VAL A 16 10.08 -13.81 0.64
C VAL A 16 9.09 -12.85 -0.01
N VAL A 17 8.39 -12.00 0.77
CA VAL A 17 7.25 -11.19 0.27
C VAL A 17 7.56 -9.71 0.21
N MET A 18 8.68 -9.29 0.77
CA MET A 18 9.05 -7.88 0.80
C MET A 18 9.95 -7.56 -0.39
N GLY A 19 9.48 -6.75 -1.31
CA GLY A 19 10.31 -6.22 -2.38
C GLY A 19 11.55 -5.52 -1.84
N ASP A 20 12.63 -5.53 -2.62
CA ASP A 20 13.96 -5.07 -2.22
C ASP A 20 13.96 -3.66 -1.59
N HIS A 21 13.09 -2.76 -2.07
CA HIS A 21 12.96 -1.41 -1.51
C HIS A 21 12.40 -1.35 -0.08
N VAL A 22 11.58 -2.33 0.33
CA VAL A 22 11.10 -2.42 1.72
C VAL A 22 12.20 -3.00 2.60
N ARG A 23 12.95 -3.96 2.07
CA ARG A 23 14.11 -4.56 2.73
C ARG A 23 15.20 -3.50 2.98
N ASP A 24 15.52 -2.68 1.98
CA ASP A 24 16.50 -1.61 2.09
C ASP A 24 16.09 -0.52 3.09
N ARG A 25 14.80 -0.17 3.15
CA ARG A 25 14.28 0.78 4.15
C ARG A 25 14.41 0.27 5.58
N VAL A 26 14.36 -1.04 5.78
CA VAL A 26 14.48 -1.66 7.10
C VAL A 26 15.93 -1.89 7.49
N LEU A 27 16.78 -2.29 6.54
CA LEU A 27 18.19 -2.63 6.78
C LEU A 27 19.12 -1.43 6.79
N SER A 28 18.78 -0.33 6.11
CA SER A 28 19.66 0.84 5.98
C SER A 28 19.74 1.72 7.23
N SER A 29 18.92 1.51 8.23
CA SER A 29 19.00 2.29 9.46
C SER A 29 19.52 1.48 10.64
N ARG A 30 20.80 1.60 10.93
CA ARG A 30 21.41 1.16 12.21
C ARG A 30 20.87 1.93 13.43
N ALA A 31 20.03 2.93 13.22
CA ALA A 31 19.37 3.71 14.26
C ALA A 31 18.02 3.08 14.61
N GLY A 32 18.04 1.93 15.26
CA GLY A 32 16.94 1.32 15.98
C GLY A 32 15.66 0.99 15.19
N ALA A 33 14.99 -0.07 15.58
CA ALA A 33 13.72 -0.53 14.99
C ALA A 33 12.67 0.60 14.81
N LYS A 34 12.65 1.60 15.70
CA LYS A 34 11.75 2.76 15.65
C LYS A 34 11.95 3.65 14.42
N ALA A 35 13.19 3.88 13.96
CA ALA A 35 13.44 4.73 12.79
C ALA A 35 13.03 4.05 11.47
N GLY A 36 13.14 2.72 11.38
CA GLY A 36 12.62 1.95 10.24
C GLY A 36 11.09 1.98 10.15
N TRP A 37 10.40 1.90 11.30
CA TRP A 37 8.95 1.92 11.36
C TRP A 37 8.32 3.28 10.97
N SER A 38 9.01 4.40 11.21
CA SER A 38 8.50 5.73 10.83
C SER A 38 8.42 5.94 9.32
N ARG A 39 9.18 5.17 8.54
CA ARG A 39 9.21 5.26 7.07
C ARG A 39 8.22 4.32 6.38
N LEU A 40 7.64 3.38 7.12
CA LEU A 40 6.65 2.47 6.56
C LEU A 40 5.30 3.16 6.36
N THR A 41 4.62 2.80 5.29
CA THR A 41 3.22 3.20 5.08
C THR A 41 2.30 2.56 6.12
N VAL A 42 1.07 3.09 6.21
CA VAL A 42 0.09 2.58 7.19
C VAL A 42 -0.26 1.12 6.93
N TYR A 43 -0.44 0.73 5.67
CA TYR A 43 -0.75 -0.67 5.32
C TYR A 43 0.44 -1.62 5.54
N GLU A 44 1.69 -1.15 5.32
CA GLU A 44 2.90 -1.93 5.62
C GLU A 44 3.04 -2.19 7.14
N LYS A 45 2.76 -1.17 7.96
CA LYS A 45 2.70 -1.33 9.42
C LYS A 45 1.62 -2.33 9.83
N ALA A 46 0.42 -2.21 9.26
CA ALA A 46 -0.69 -3.11 9.53
C ALA A 46 -0.34 -4.57 9.17
N PHE A 47 0.34 -4.79 8.03
CA PHE A 47 0.80 -6.12 7.64
C PHE A 47 1.81 -6.69 8.63
N ARG A 48 2.86 -5.93 8.99
CA ARG A 48 3.89 -6.37 9.93
C ARG A 48 3.34 -6.69 11.33
N LEU A 49 2.33 -5.96 11.77
CA LEU A 49 1.65 -6.21 13.04
C LEU A 49 0.64 -7.37 12.96
N GLY A 50 0.54 -8.06 11.82
CA GLY A 50 -0.44 -9.13 11.62
C GLY A 50 -1.89 -8.65 11.60
N GLN A 51 -2.12 -7.35 11.46
CA GLN A 51 -3.46 -6.74 11.51
C GLN A 51 -4.28 -6.96 10.24
N LEU A 52 -3.65 -7.40 9.15
CA LEU A 52 -4.35 -7.80 7.93
C LEU A 52 -4.93 -9.22 8.01
N LYS A 53 -4.59 -9.99 9.06
CA LYS A 53 -5.19 -11.29 9.37
C LYS A 53 -6.47 -11.12 10.19
N CYS A 54 -7.48 -11.95 9.92
CA CYS A 54 -8.63 -12.09 10.79
C CYS A 54 -8.29 -13.08 11.92
N LYS A 55 -8.33 -12.64 13.16
CA LYS A 55 -7.99 -13.49 14.33
C LYS A 55 -9.00 -14.61 14.59
N GLU A 56 -10.21 -14.44 14.08
CA GLU A 56 -11.34 -15.36 14.29
C GLU A 56 -11.50 -16.38 13.14
N ALA A 57 -10.55 -16.37 12.17
CA ALA A 57 -10.60 -17.31 11.06
C ALA A 57 -10.36 -18.75 11.53
N SER A 58 -11.19 -19.67 11.06
CA SER A 58 -11.08 -21.10 11.38
C SER A 58 -9.87 -21.79 10.75
N ASP A 59 -9.39 -21.28 9.60
CA ASP A 59 -8.22 -21.77 8.89
C ASP A 59 -7.11 -20.68 8.89
N ALA A 60 -6.14 -20.87 9.77
CA ALA A 60 -5.02 -19.94 9.92
C ALA A 60 -4.15 -19.85 8.66
N ARG A 61 -3.98 -20.95 7.92
CA ARG A 61 -3.16 -20.96 6.70
C ARG A 61 -3.83 -20.23 5.54
N ALA A 62 -5.13 -20.45 5.36
CA ALA A 62 -5.91 -19.72 4.35
C ALA A 62 -5.94 -18.21 4.66
N GLU A 63 -6.07 -17.84 5.94
CA GLU A 63 -6.08 -16.44 6.34
C GLU A 63 -4.70 -15.78 6.21
N GLU A 64 -3.63 -16.54 6.38
CA GLU A 64 -2.28 -16.05 6.09
C GLU A 64 -2.09 -15.72 4.60
N ALA A 65 -2.53 -16.63 3.72
CA ALA A 65 -2.51 -16.38 2.29
C ALA A 65 -3.37 -15.14 1.93
N ARG A 66 -4.57 -15.03 2.51
CA ARG A 66 -5.44 -13.86 2.29
C ARG A 66 -4.81 -12.55 2.78
N ALA A 67 -4.09 -12.57 3.90
CA ALA A 67 -3.37 -11.38 4.39
C ALA A 67 -2.24 -10.96 3.44
N LEU A 68 -1.55 -11.90 2.79
CA LEU A 68 -0.58 -11.63 1.75
C LEU A 68 -1.22 -11.03 0.50
N ASP A 69 -2.38 -11.54 0.07
CA ASP A 69 -3.14 -11.00 -1.06
C ASP A 69 -3.60 -9.57 -0.77
N ARG A 70 -4.10 -9.29 0.44
CA ARG A 70 -4.46 -7.93 0.88
C ARG A 70 -3.27 -6.98 0.85
N PHE A 71 -2.13 -7.44 1.32
CA PHE A 71 -0.90 -6.64 1.28
C PHE A 71 -0.44 -6.37 -0.15
N ALA A 72 -0.43 -7.37 -1.01
CA ALA A 72 -0.08 -7.23 -2.42
C ALA A 72 -1.02 -6.27 -3.15
N ALA A 73 -2.33 -6.34 -2.88
CA ALA A 73 -3.31 -5.44 -3.46
C ALA A 73 -3.12 -3.99 -2.98
N ALA A 74 -2.88 -3.77 -1.67
CA ALA A 74 -2.60 -2.45 -1.10
C ALA A 74 -1.35 -1.82 -1.72
N ARG A 75 -0.30 -2.63 -1.91
CA ARG A 75 0.95 -2.19 -2.54
C ARG A 75 0.75 -1.85 -4.01
N ALA A 76 0.04 -2.68 -4.77
CA ALA A 76 -0.27 -2.40 -6.18
C ALA A 76 -1.08 -1.10 -6.32
N PHE A 77 -1.99 -0.84 -5.38
CA PHE A 77 -2.74 0.41 -5.33
C PHE A 77 -1.82 1.60 -5.08
N ASP A 78 -0.94 1.54 -4.07
CA ASP A 78 0.01 2.62 -3.76
C ASP A 78 0.91 2.94 -4.95
N GLU A 79 1.51 1.92 -5.57
CA GLU A 79 2.34 2.07 -6.77
C GLU A 79 1.54 2.75 -7.91
N GLY A 80 0.33 2.29 -8.19
CA GLY A 80 -0.56 2.88 -9.19
C GLY A 80 -0.99 4.30 -8.85
N TRP A 81 -1.26 4.57 -7.58
CA TRP A 81 -1.57 5.90 -7.07
C TRP A 81 -0.42 6.88 -7.28
N GLN A 82 0.81 6.45 -7.00
CA GLN A 82 2.01 7.25 -7.24
C GLN A 82 2.17 7.57 -8.73
N ILE A 83 1.95 6.61 -9.63
CA ILE A 83 2.00 6.83 -11.08
C ILE A 83 0.93 7.86 -11.50
N CYS A 84 -0.31 7.69 -11.04
CA CYS A 84 -1.43 8.58 -11.41
C CYS A 84 -1.24 10.02 -10.93
N ASN A 85 -0.54 10.22 -9.80
CA ASN A 85 -0.34 11.51 -9.16
C ASN A 85 1.09 12.04 -9.29
N ALA A 86 1.98 11.33 -10.00
CA ALA A 86 3.33 11.78 -10.26
C ALA A 86 3.27 13.12 -11.02
N SER A 87 3.87 14.16 -10.42
CA SER A 87 4.13 15.40 -11.12
C SER A 87 5.31 15.18 -12.05
N PHE A 88 5.23 15.69 -13.26
CA PHE A 88 6.34 15.64 -14.20
C PHE A 88 7.52 16.45 -13.60
N PRO A 89 8.66 15.83 -13.30
CA PRO A 89 9.82 16.60 -12.86
C PRO A 89 10.30 17.42 -14.05
N GLY A 90 9.90 18.69 -14.13
CA GLY A 90 10.37 19.60 -15.17
C GLY A 90 9.29 20.32 -15.98
N GLY A 91 8.13 20.57 -15.41
CA GLY A 91 7.03 21.28 -16.08
C GLY A 91 7.34 22.70 -16.63
N ARG A 92 8.62 23.10 -16.78
CA ARG A 92 9.04 24.32 -17.45
C ARG A 92 10.37 24.26 -18.21
N VAL A 93 11.12 23.15 -18.12
CA VAL A 93 12.51 23.12 -18.66
C VAL A 93 12.60 22.41 -20.03
N TRP A 94 11.55 21.73 -20.48
CA TRP A 94 11.60 20.93 -21.70
C TRP A 94 11.31 21.70 -22.99
N ASP A 95 10.75 22.90 -22.90
CA ASP A 95 10.56 23.76 -24.07
C ASP A 95 11.84 24.47 -24.53
N GLU A 96 12.89 24.51 -23.66
CA GLU A 96 14.10 25.27 -23.96
C GLU A 96 15.35 24.42 -24.25
N VAL A 97 15.34 23.11 -23.99
CA VAL A 97 16.51 22.24 -24.24
C VAL A 97 16.13 21.14 -25.24
N GLY A 98 16.22 21.48 -26.48
CA GLY A 98 16.16 20.50 -27.59
C GLY A 98 17.34 19.55 -27.57
N GLY A 99 17.22 18.41 -26.88
CA GLY A 99 18.27 17.41 -26.93
C GLY A 99 18.21 16.40 -25.80
N GLY A 100 17.38 15.40 -25.90
CA GLY A 100 17.37 14.28 -24.97
C GLY A 100 16.15 13.41 -25.21
N GLY A 101 16.32 12.35 -26.01
CA GLY A 101 15.27 11.53 -26.60
C GLY A 101 14.45 10.67 -25.61
N GLY A 102 13.84 11.25 -24.62
CA GLY A 102 12.76 10.63 -23.86
C GLY A 102 11.45 11.24 -24.33
N VAL A 103 10.64 10.48 -25.05
CA VAL A 103 9.38 10.94 -25.63
C VAL A 103 8.44 11.38 -24.51
N PRO A 104 8.15 12.68 -24.35
CA PRO A 104 7.19 13.16 -23.35
C PRO A 104 5.81 12.48 -23.47
N GLY A 105 5.43 12.05 -24.67
CA GLY A 105 4.22 11.29 -24.94
C GLY A 105 4.14 9.97 -24.21
N ALA A 106 5.21 9.20 -24.10
CA ALA A 106 5.17 7.87 -23.50
C ALA A 106 4.84 7.91 -21.99
N PHE A 107 5.32 8.92 -21.27
CA PHE A 107 4.97 9.09 -19.85
C PHE A 107 3.50 9.49 -19.67
N VAL A 108 3.03 10.41 -20.50
CA VAL A 108 1.63 10.88 -20.48
C VAL A 108 0.69 9.72 -20.81
N ASP A 109 1.05 8.91 -21.82
CA ASP A 109 0.26 7.75 -22.20
C ASP A 109 0.23 6.69 -21.11
N HIS A 110 1.38 6.37 -20.50
CA HIS A 110 1.45 5.45 -19.35
C HIS A 110 0.62 5.94 -18.16
N GLN A 111 0.66 7.25 -17.88
CA GLN A 111 -0.15 7.82 -16.80
C GLN A 111 -1.66 7.81 -17.14
N ARG A 112 -2.03 8.00 -18.43
CA ARG A 112 -3.41 7.88 -18.91
C ARG A 112 -3.92 6.45 -18.75
N ASP A 113 -3.15 5.48 -19.22
CA ASP A 113 -3.50 4.05 -19.13
C ASP A 113 -3.66 3.62 -17.66
N ALA A 114 -2.77 4.08 -16.78
CA ALA A 114 -2.89 3.84 -15.35
C ALA A 114 -4.18 4.45 -14.78
N LYS A 115 -4.51 5.71 -15.11
CA LYS A 115 -5.74 6.37 -14.67
C LYS A 115 -6.99 5.64 -15.18
N ASP A 116 -7.00 5.19 -16.42
CA ASP A 116 -8.13 4.45 -16.99
C ASP A 116 -8.27 3.06 -16.36
N PHE A 117 -7.16 2.38 -16.07
CA PHE A 117 -7.19 1.13 -15.31
C PHE A 117 -7.77 1.34 -13.90
N TRP A 118 -7.28 2.31 -13.15
CA TRP A 118 -7.75 2.57 -11.80
C TRP A 118 -9.20 3.08 -11.74
N ARG A 119 -9.67 3.79 -12.76
CA ARG A 119 -11.09 4.15 -12.91
C ARG A 119 -11.97 2.92 -13.06
N ARG A 120 -11.52 1.89 -13.82
CA ARG A 120 -12.25 0.62 -13.91
C ARG A 120 -12.28 -0.14 -12.58
N VAL A 121 -11.18 -0.12 -11.82
CA VAL A 121 -11.14 -0.70 -10.48
C VAL A 121 -12.11 0.01 -9.55
N GLU A 122 -12.10 1.34 -9.53
CA GLU A 122 -13.05 2.16 -8.76
C GLU A 122 -14.50 1.82 -9.08
N GLN A 123 -14.85 1.72 -10.36
CA GLN A 123 -16.20 1.33 -10.80
C GLN A 123 -16.60 -0.09 -10.40
N ALA A 124 -15.63 -0.99 -10.25
CA ALA A 124 -15.86 -2.37 -9.84
C ALA A 124 -15.97 -2.52 -8.31
N MET A 125 -15.52 -1.53 -7.54
CA MET A 125 -15.61 -1.45 -6.09
C MET A 125 -16.81 -0.61 -5.67
N GLY A 126 -17.24 -0.74 -4.41
CA GLY A 126 -18.17 0.22 -3.82
C GLY A 126 -17.46 1.55 -3.46
N ALA A 127 -18.16 2.67 -3.61
CA ALA A 127 -17.57 4.00 -3.36
C ALA A 127 -16.95 4.15 -1.96
N ARG A 128 -17.54 3.52 -0.93
CA ARG A 128 -17.00 3.53 0.43
C ARG A 128 -15.68 2.78 0.55
N ASP A 129 -15.59 1.59 -0.08
CA ASP A 129 -14.39 0.77 -0.08
C ASP A 129 -13.25 1.46 -0.82
N TRP A 130 -13.55 2.02 -1.99
CA TRP A 130 -12.61 2.84 -2.74
C TRP A 130 -12.04 3.99 -1.92
N MET A 131 -12.90 4.75 -1.23
CA MET A 131 -12.47 5.87 -0.39
C MET A 131 -11.58 5.43 0.76
N ILE A 132 -11.86 4.28 1.40
CA ILE A 132 -11.00 3.74 2.47
C ILE A 132 -9.62 3.37 1.92
N VAL A 133 -9.58 2.62 0.82
CA VAL A 133 -8.31 2.22 0.18
C VAL A 133 -7.51 3.44 -0.26
N ARG A 134 -8.16 4.39 -0.93
CA ARG A 134 -7.52 5.63 -1.38
C ARG A 134 -6.85 6.38 -0.23
N ARG A 135 -7.58 6.62 0.85
CA ARG A 135 -7.05 7.41 1.97
C ARG A 135 -5.96 6.66 2.74
N VAL A 136 -6.12 5.35 2.95
CA VAL A 136 -5.14 4.57 3.73
C VAL A 136 -3.91 4.21 2.89
N CYS A 137 -4.11 3.68 1.67
CA CYS A 137 -3.01 3.19 0.85
C CYS A 137 -2.38 4.28 -0.03
N GLY A 138 -3.20 5.20 -0.57
CA GLY A 138 -2.70 6.26 -1.46
C GLY A 138 -2.24 7.52 -0.70
N GLU A 139 -3.05 7.98 0.25
CA GLU A 139 -2.81 9.22 0.99
C GLU A 139 -2.11 8.99 2.34
N ASN A 140 -1.86 7.72 2.69
CA ASN A 140 -1.20 7.28 3.95
C ASN A 140 -1.90 7.78 5.24
N CYS A 141 -3.23 7.95 5.19
CA CYS A 141 -4.05 8.29 6.35
C CYS A 141 -4.17 7.10 7.31
N THR A 142 -4.40 7.35 8.60
CA THR A 142 -4.61 6.26 9.56
C THR A 142 -5.91 5.51 9.29
N VAL A 143 -5.92 4.19 9.56
CA VAL A 143 -7.10 3.34 9.36
C VAL A 143 -8.26 3.82 10.23
N ALA A 144 -7.98 4.17 11.50
CA ALA A 144 -9.01 4.56 12.46
C ALA A 144 -9.74 5.83 12.01
N GLU A 145 -9.00 6.90 11.72
CA GLU A 145 -9.59 8.19 11.26
C GLU A 145 -10.35 8.03 9.95
N THR A 146 -9.78 7.25 9.02
CA THR A 146 -10.40 7.01 7.72
C THR A 146 -11.73 6.28 7.85
N VAL A 147 -11.75 5.17 8.61
CA VAL A 147 -12.98 4.38 8.77
C VAL A 147 -14.04 5.13 9.55
N GLN A 148 -13.67 5.88 10.59
CA GLN A 148 -14.62 6.70 11.34
C GLN A 148 -15.25 7.79 10.46
N ALA A 149 -14.48 8.43 9.59
CA ALA A 149 -15.00 9.47 8.69
C ALA A 149 -15.93 8.92 7.60
N ILE A 150 -15.61 7.72 7.03
CA ILE A 150 -16.33 7.18 5.87
C ILE A 150 -17.49 6.26 6.28
N SER A 151 -17.35 5.56 7.39
CA SER A 151 -18.32 4.59 7.89
C SER A 151 -18.67 4.85 9.37
N PRO A 152 -19.23 6.02 9.71
CA PRO A 152 -19.62 6.31 11.08
C PRO A 152 -20.65 5.28 11.56
N GLY A 153 -20.47 4.74 12.76
CA GLY A 153 -21.37 3.73 13.31
C GLY A 153 -21.09 2.28 12.84
N TYR A 154 -19.98 2.03 12.16
CA TYR A 154 -19.57 0.65 11.87
C TYR A 154 -19.35 -0.13 13.16
N LYS A 155 -20.09 -1.25 13.31
CA LYS A 155 -20.18 -2.00 14.58
C LYS A 155 -18.95 -2.85 14.92
N PHE A 156 -18.11 -3.15 13.90
CA PHE A 156 -16.92 -3.97 14.07
C PHE A 156 -15.66 -3.10 14.21
N SER A 157 -14.50 -3.71 14.37
CA SER A 157 -13.25 -2.97 14.48
C SER A 157 -12.92 -2.24 13.18
N THR A 158 -12.30 -1.08 13.26
CA THR A 158 -11.84 -0.30 12.10
C THR A 158 -10.91 -1.11 11.20
N LEU A 159 -10.10 -2.02 11.78
CA LEU A 159 -9.27 -2.94 11.04
C LEU A 159 -10.07 -4.00 10.27
N ALA A 160 -11.20 -4.49 10.80
CA ALA A 160 -12.07 -5.39 10.07
C ALA A 160 -12.63 -4.69 8.82
N ARG A 161 -13.09 -3.45 8.97
CA ARG A 161 -13.58 -2.65 7.84
C ARG A 161 -12.51 -2.37 6.78
N PHE A 162 -11.27 -2.14 7.21
CA PHE A 162 -10.15 -1.97 6.28
C PHE A 162 -9.84 -3.26 5.51
N ARG A 163 -9.87 -4.43 6.20
CA ARG A 163 -9.70 -5.73 5.52
C ARG A 163 -10.77 -5.98 4.48
N GLU A 164 -12.04 -5.68 4.78
CA GLU A 164 -13.14 -5.78 3.81
C GLU A 164 -12.91 -4.89 2.58
N ALA A 165 -12.43 -3.66 2.78
CA ALA A 165 -12.10 -2.77 1.68
C ALA A 165 -10.93 -3.31 0.81
N LEU A 166 -9.93 -3.97 1.42
CA LEU A 166 -8.86 -4.62 0.69
C LEU A 166 -9.35 -5.87 -0.06
N ASP A 167 -10.26 -6.65 0.52
CA ASP A 167 -10.89 -7.78 -0.17
C ASP A 167 -11.69 -7.30 -1.40
N ALA A 168 -12.44 -6.20 -1.27
CA ALA A 168 -13.12 -5.55 -2.40
C ALA A 168 -12.12 -5.04 -3.46
N LEU A 169 -10.95 -4.55 -3.06
CA LEU A 169 -9.88 -4.15 -3.98
C LEU A 169 -9.35 -5.35 -4.78
N ILE A 170 -9.10 -6.49 -4.14
CA ILE A 170 -8.66 -7.73 -4.81
C ILE A 170 -9.66 -8.12 -5.90
N GLU A 171 -10.96 -8.13 -5.56
CA GLU A 171 -12.02 -8.43 -6.54
C GLU A 171 -12.08 -7.39 -7.67
N GLY A 172 -11.97 -6.10 -7.34
CA GLY A 172 -11.93 -4.99 -8.30
C GLY A 172 -10.79 -5.13 -9.30
N LEU A 173 -9.58 -5.44 -8.81
CA LEU A 173 -8.40 -5.71 -9.64
C LEU A 173 -8.63 -6.90 -10.58
N ALA A 174 -9.20 -8.00 -10.07
CA ALA A 174 -9.49 -9.18 -10.87
C ALA A 174 -10.51 -8.88 -11.98
N ARG A 175 -11.55 -8.09 -11.69
CA ARG A 175 -12.57 -7.68 -12.69
C ARG A 175 -12.01 -6.71 -13.73
N ALA A 176 -11.18 -5.73 -13.33
CA ALA A 176 -10.59 -4.75 -14.22
C ALA A 176 -9.59 -5.35 -15.23
N ARG A 177 -8.92 -6.46 -14.87
CA ARG A 177 -7.98 -7.18 -15.75
C ARG A 177 -8.66 -8.05 -16.80
N ARG A 178 -9.94 -8.41 -16.59
CA ARG A 178 -10.71 -9.27 -17.55
C ARG A 178 -11.35 -8.48 -18.69
N ARG A 179 -11.30 -7.17 -18.64
CA ARG A 179 -11.87 -6.25 -19.65
C ARG A 179 -10.76 -5.60 -20.46
#